data_814e3f57e0685d875b866391167ebaa1
#
_entry.id   814e3f57e0685d875b866391167ebaa1
#
_cell.length_a   1.000
_cell.length_b   1.000
_cell.length_c   1.000
_cell.angle_alpha   90.00
_cell.angle_beta   90.00
_cell.angle_gamma   90.00
#
_symmetry.space_group_name_H-M   'P 1'
#
loop_
_entity.id
_entity.type
_entity.pdbx_description
1 polymer ?
#
loop_
_entity_poly.entity_id
_entity_poly.type
_entity_poly.pdbx_seq_one_letter_code
_entity_poly.pdbx_strand_id
1 'polypeptide(L)'
;MSSSEHRKPAPPSFATLVQSFFAEHLTQQRALSPQTVAAYRDAFVLFLDFAQAQLHKTPTTLSLADLTPALILGFLDHLERDRHNTVRSRNARLAALRSFLKFAARRDVTALQVVEQALGVPMKRFERPMFEFLTREEMLAVIGAPGADWVSQRDKLLLALLYNTGARVSEAIGVKVGDVVLAPAACVHLHGKGRKQRSVPLWRSTVKVIRAWLKFNPDLTPTSALLPNRGGQAMTRSNVTQRLALAVKKAALTTPSLAGRTISPHCLRHSTAMHLLQSGVDISVIALWLGHESPATTHQYIEADLAMKEKALARLQDPNVVPQRFRADDDLLKFLKTL
;
A
#
# COMPACT_ATOMS: atom_id res chain seq x y z
N MET A 1 49.51 -41.68 -3.14
CA MET A 1 48.07 -41.35 -3.23
C MET A 1 47.85 -40.10 -2.37
N SER A 2 47.84 -38.93 -3.02
CA SER A 2 47.70 -37.65 -2.34
C SER A 2 46.20 -37.32 -2.23
N SER A 3 45.69 -37.33 -1.02
CA SER A 3 44.31 -36.95 -0.71
C SER A 3 44.18 -35.45 -0.85
N SER A 4 43.58 -35.00 -1.94
CA SER A 4 43.20 -33.58 -2.11
C SER A 4 42.04 -33.33 -1.15
N GLU A 5 42.34 -32.78 0.04
CA GLU A 5 41.34 -32.20 0.92
C GLU A 5 40.60 -31.07 0.17
N HIS A 6 39.36 -31.30 -0.21
CA HIS A 6 38.48 -30.28 -0.72
C HIS A 6 38.22 -29.27 0.43
N ARG A 7 39.04 -28.23 0.52
CA ARG A 7 38.86 -27.10 1.42
C ARG A 7 37.50 -26.48 1.12
N LYS A 8 36.52 -26.67 2.00
CA LYS A 8 35.21 -25.98 1.88
C LYS A 8 35.47 -24.47 1.73
N PRO A 9 34.86 -23.79 0.74
CA PRO A 9 35.03 -22.37 0.58
C PRO A 9 34.64 -21.65 1.89
N ALA A 10 35.45 -20.65 2.27
CA ALA A 10 35.16 -19.84 3.45
C ALA A 10 33.78 -19.20 3.32
N PRO A 11 33.03 -19.07 4.42
CA PRO A 11 31.72 -18.42 4.39
C PRO A 11 31.86 -16.97 3.90
N PRO A 12 30.87 -16.45 3.11
CA PRO A 12 30.93 -15.11 2.58
C PRO A 12 30.90 -14.08 3.71
N SER A 13 31.64 -12.99 3.57
CA SER A 13 31.62 -11.90 4.54
C SER A 13 30.20 -11.26 4.62
N PHE A 14 29.89 -10.63 5.74
CA PHE A 14 28.64 -9.88 5.89
C PHE A 14 28.44 -8.83 4.80
N ALA A 15 29.50 -8.08 4.48
CA ALA A 15 29.48 -7.08 3.41
C ALA A 15 29.15 -7.70 2.04
N THR A 16 29.76 -8.86 1.71
CA THR A 16 29.46 -9.60 0.48
C THR A 16 28.02 -10.07 0.45
N LEU A 17 27.48 -10.57 1.57
CA LEU A 17 26.08 -10.97 1.67
C LEU A 17 25.12 -9.80 1.45
N VAL A 18 25.40 -8.64 2.04
CA VAL A 18 24.58 -7.42 1.84
C VAL A 18 24.63 -6.98 0.37
N GLN A 19 25.80 -6.94 -0.26
CA GLN A 19 25.93 -6.60 -1.68
C GLN A 19 25.14 -7.56 -2.57
N SER A 20 25.33 -8.87 -2.41
CA SER A 20 24.57 -9.88 -3.17
C SER A 20 23.07 -9.83 -2.91
N PHE A 21 22.67 -9.50 -1.68
CA PHE A 21 21.24 -9.32 -1.36
C PHE A 21 20.60 -8.20 -2.18
N PHE A 22 21.24 -7.02 -2.24
CA PHE A 22 20.70 -5.89 -2.97
C PHE A 22 20.84 -6.05 -4.49
N ALA A 23 22.04 -6.39 -4.98
CA ALA A 23 22.34 -6.43 -6.41
C ALA A 23 21.72 -7.63 -7.13
N GLU A 24 21.86 -8.82 -6.55
CA GLU A 24 21.40 -10.06 -7.19
C GLU A 24 19.98 -10.44 -6.75
N HIS A 25 19.79 -10.60 -5.41
CA HIS A 25 18.54 -11.18 -4.90
C HIS A 25 17.34 -10.26 -5.07
N LEU A 26 17.42 -9.00 -4.61
CA LEU A 26 16.29 -8.09 -4.69
C LEU A 26 16.04 -7.62 -6.12
N THR A 27 17.13 -7.26 -6.85
CA THR A 27 17.02 -6.60 -8.14
C THR A 27 16.86 -7.61 -9.29
N GLN A 28 17.73 -8.62 -9.38
CA GLN A 28 17.72 -9.56 -10.50
C GLN A 28 16.77 -10.74 -10.26
N GLN A 29 16.91 -11.47 -9.16
CA GLN A 29 16.13 -12.70 -8.92
C GLN A 29 14.66 -12.41 -8.57
N ARG A 30 14.40 -11.43 -7.70
CA ARG A 30 13.05 -11.08 -7.28
C ARG A 30 12.43 -9.93 -8.09
N ALA A 31 13.20 -9.24 -8.91
CA ALA A 31 12.76 -8.11 -9.72
C ALA A 31 11.86 -7.12 -8.94
N LEU A 32 12.25 -6.79 -7.70
CA LEU A 32 11.47 -5.89 -6.86
C LEU A 32 11.48 -4.48 -7.43
N SER A 33 10.41 -3.72 -7.14
CA SER A 33 10.33 -2.34 -7.61
C SER A 33 11.47 -1.47 -7.02
N PRO A 34 11.97 -0.46 -7.77
CA PRO A 34 13.00 0.45 -7.26
C PRO A 34 12.64 1.08 -5.92
N GLN A 35 11.35 1.39 -5.69
CA GLN A 35 10.87 1.94 -4.42
C GLN A 35 11.00 0.95 -3.26
N THR A 36 10.77 -0.36 -3.51
CA THR A 36 10.95 -1.39 -2.48
C THR A 36 12.42 -1.56 -2.15
N VAL A 37 13.29 -1.57 -3.17
CA VAL A 37 14.75 -1.65 -2.98
C VAL A 37 15.24 -0.43 -2.20
N ALA A 38 14.77 0.78 -2.55
CA ALA A 38 15.10 2.01 -1.83
C ALA A 38 14.66 1.96 -0.35
N ALA A 39 13.43 1.50 -0.08
CA ALA A 39 12.94 1.36 1.30
C ALA A 39 13.77 0.35 2.12
N TYR A 40 14.23 -0.74 1.50
CA TYR A 40 15.11 -1.71 2.14
C TYR A 40 16.50 -1.11 2.38
N ARG A 41 17.06 -0.41 1.38
CA ARG A 41 18.34 0.31 1.53
C ARG A 41 18.29 1.28 2.71
N ASP A 42 17.24 2.10 2.80
CA ASP A 42 17.10 3.09 3.87
C ASP A 42 16.98 2.40 5.24
N ALA A 43 16.31 1.24 5.32
CA ALA A 43 16.27 0.44 6.54
C ALA A 43 17.65 -0.08 6.94
N PHE A 44 18.45 -0.51 5.95
CA PHE A 44 19.81 -1.01 6.19
C PHE A 44 20.78 0.08 6.59
N VAL A 45 20.74 1.26 5.95
CA VAL A 45 21.56 2.40 6.34
C VAL A 45 21.32 2.73 7.81
N LEU A 46 20.06 2.88 8.21
CA LEU A 46 19.71 3.17 9.60
C LEU A 46 20.16 2.07 10.59
N PHE A 47 20.04 0.81 10.18
CA PHE A 47 20.46 -0.31 11.02
C PHE A 47 21.98 -0.37 11.17
N LEU A 48 22.73 -0.17 10.09
CA LEU A 48 24.18 -0.21 10.09
C LEU A 48 24.79 0.94 10.88
N ASP A 49 24.22 2.15 10.77
CA ASP A 49 24.61 3.31 11.58
C ASP A 49 24.39 3.04 13.08
N PHE A 50 23.22 2.48 13.43
CA PHE A 50 22.93 2.08 14.82
C PHE A 50 23.87 0.99 15.31
N ALA A 51 24.10 -0.07 14.52
CA ALA A 51 25.01 -1.17 14.88
C ALA A 51 26.45 -0.68 15.09
N GLN A 52 26.92 0.22 14.22
CA GLN A 52 28.25 0.85 14.37
C GLN A 52 28.36 1.61 15.70
N ALA A 53 27.34 2.39 16.05
CA ALA A 53 27.33 3.15 17.30
C ALA A 53 27.31 2.23 18.56
N GLN A 54 26.56 1.11 18.49
CA GLN A 54 26.39 0.19 19.61
C GLN A 54 27.58 -0.77 19.80
N LEU A 55 28.13 -1.26 18.70
CA LEU A 55 29.17 -2.31 18.71
C LEU A 55 30.58 -1.74 18.56
N HIS A 56 30.73 -0.46 18.23
CA HIS A 56 31.99 0.19 17.86
C HIS A 56 32.73 -0.54 16.72
N LYS A 57 31.98 -1.16 15.80
CA LYS A 57 32.46 -1.85 14.62
C LYS A 57 32.01 -1.13 13.37
N THR A 58 32.89 -0.99 12.37
CA THR A 58 32.47 -0.46 11.08
C THR A 58 31.55 -1.46 10.36
N PRO A 59 30.63 -1.02 9.48
CA PRO A 59 29.73 -1.92 8.74
C PRO A 59 30.46 -3.04 7.96
N THR A 60 31.67 -2.80 7.52
CA THR A 60 32.50 -3.77 6.80
C THR A 60 33.08 -4.86 7.68
N THR A 61 33.24 -4.61 8.99
CA THR A 61 33.78 -5.55 9.96
C THR A 61 32.70 -6.31 10.75
N LEU A 62 31.42 -5.98 10.50
CA LEU A 62 30.31 -6.74 11.06
C LEU A 62 30.26 -8.16 10.49
N SER A 63 29.76 -9.08 11.29
CA SER A 63 29.48 -10.47 10.95
C SER A 63 28.01 -10.81 11.18
N LEU A 64 27.52 -11.93 10.62
CA LEU A 64 26.16 -12.39 10.93
C LEU A 64 25.97 -12.71 12.42
N ALA A 65 27.05 -13.11 13.12
CA ALA A 65 27.01 -13.38 14.55
C ALA A 65 26.71 -12.13 15.39
N ASP A 66 27.01 -10.93 14.87
CA ASP A 66 26.71 -9.66 15.54
C ASP A 66 25.22 -9.30 15.48
N LEU A 67 24.43 -9.89 14.54
CA LEU A 67 23.02 -9.60 14.36
C LEU A 67 22.13 -10.35 15.37
N THR A 68 22.43 -10.15 16.63
CA THR A 68 21.69 -10.78 17.75
C THR A 68 20.28 -10.23 17.90
N PRO A 69 19.34 -10.98 18.51
CA PRO A 69 18.03 -10.45 18.89
C PRO A 69 18.11 -9.16 19.69
N ALA A 70 19.09 -9.06 20.61
CA ALA A 70 19.29 -7.88 21.44
C ALA A 70 19.64 -6.64 20.61
N LEU A 71 20.56 -6.76 19.65
CA LEU A 71 20.92 -5.66 18.75
C LEU A 71 19.72 -5.21 17.90
N ILE A 72 18.97 -6.18 17.35
CA ILE A 72 17.79 -5.86 16.54
C ILE A 72 16.69 -5.20 17.39
N LEU A 73 16.41 -5.68 18.59
CA LEU A 73 15.45 -5.07 19.51
C LEU A 73 15.88 -3.66 19.90
N GLY A 74 17.16 -3.45 20.25
CA GLY A 74 17.71 -2.14 20.54
C GLY A 74 17.54 -1.16 19.37
N PHE A 75 17.81 -1.62 18.14
CA PHE A 75 17.54 -0.82 16.93
C PHE A 75 16.07 -0.43 16.79
N LEU A 76 15.17 -1.39 17.00
CA LEU A 76 13.75 -1.14 16.89
C LEU A 76 13.23 -0.18 17.96
N ASP A 77 13.78 -0.24 19.17
CA ASP A 77 13.48 0.70 20.26
C ASP A 77 14.05 2.10 19.96
N HIS A 78 15.27 2.20 19.43
CA HIS A 78 15.85 3.44 18.92
C HIS A 78 14.95 4.10 17.87
N LEU A 79 14.41 3.32 16.91
CA LEU A 79 13.50 3.85 15.90
C LEU A 79 12.24 4.46 16.52
N GLU A 80 11.69 3.88 17.57
CA GLU A 80 10.46 4.36 18.20
C GLU A 80 10.73 5.54 19.15
N ARG A 81 11.72 5.43 20.02
CA ARG A 81 12.00 6.43 21.09
C ARG A 81 12.73 7.65 20.56
N ASP A 82 13.84 7.44 19.83
CA ASP A 82 14.73 8.53 19.45
C ASP A 82 14.34 9.14 18.10
N ARG A 83 13.81 8.33 17.18
CA ARG A 83 13.41 8.78 15.85
C ARG A 83 11.89 8.96 15.68
N HIS A 84 11.11 8.72 16.74
CA HIS A 84 9.66 8.88 16.77
C HIS A 84 8.92 8.17 15.61
N ASN A 85 9.43 7.01 15.21
CA ASN A 85 8.79 6.21 14.16
C ASN A 85 7.52 5.54 14.67
N THR A 86 6.50 5.48 13.80
CA THR A 86 5.31 4.69 14.09
C THR A 86 5.63 3.20 14.14
N VAL A 87 4.83 2.41 14.86
CA VAL A 87 4.94 0.94 14.90
C VAL A 87 4.90 0.33 13.49
N ARG A 88 4.11 0.88 12.59
CA ARG A 88 4.06 0.46 11.18
C ARG A 88 5.41 0.64 10.48
N SER A 89 6.06 1.80 10.67
CA SER A 89 7.37 2.08 10.10
C SER A 89 8.46 1.20 10.69
N ARG A 90 8.43 1.00 12.03
CA ARG A 90 9.31 0.06 12.73
C ARG A 90 9.19 -1.36 12.17
N ASN A 91 7.96 -1.86 12.02
CA ASN A 91 7.71 -3.20 11.49
C ASN A 91 8.15 -3.35 10.02
N ALA A 92 8.01 -2.31 9.20
CA ALA A 92 8.50 -2.33 7.82
C ALA A 92 10.03 -2.47 7.75
N ARG A 93 10.77 -1.82 8.66
CA ARG A 93 12.24 -1.97 8.75
C ARG A 93 12.63 -3.35 9.25
N LEU A 94 11.93 -3.88 10.25
CA LEU A 94 12.13 -5.26 10.69
C LEU A 94 11.88 -6.26 9.55
N ALA A 95 10.87 -6.03 8.71
CA ALA A 95 10.59 -6.89 7.55
C ALA A 95 11.76 -6.89 6.54
N ALA A 96 12.43 -5.75 6.33
CA ALA A 96 13.61 -5.67 5.48
C ALA A 96 14.77 -6.49 6.06
N LEU A 97 15.06 -6.35 7.35
CA LEU A 97 16.09 -7.14 8.05
C LEU A 97 15.78 -8.63 8.01
N ARG A 98 14.54 -9.03 8.28
CA ARG A 98 14.11 -10.45 8.21
C ARG A 98 14.24 -11.02 6.80
N SER A 99 13.99 -10.22 5.76
CA SER A 99 14.17 -10.64 4.36
C SER A 99 15.65 -10.96 4.08
N PHE A 100 16.56 -10.12 4.57
CA PHE A 100 18.01 -10.35 4.47
C PHE A 100 18.45 -11.57 5.28
N LEU A 101 18.03 -11.71 6.53
CA LEU A 101 18.38 -12.82 7.40
C LEU A 101 17.99 -14.17 6.75
N LYS A 102 16.79 -14.26 6.17
CA LYS A 102 16.35 -15.44 5.40
C LYS A 102 17.20 -15.72 4.17
N PHE A 103 17.71 -14.68 3.51
CA PHE A 103 18.61 -14.83 2.40
C PHE A 103 20.00 -15.30 2.85
N ALA A 104 20.53 -14.70 3.93
CA ALA A 104 21.83 -15.03 4.50
C ALA A 104 21.89 -16.47 5.04
N ALA A 105 20.84 -16.95 5.73
CA ALA A 105 20.74 -18.30 6.25
C ALA A 105 20.92 -19.39 5.18
N ARG A 106 20.55 -19.10 3.93
CA ARG A 106 20.71 -20.05 2.81
C ARG A 106 22.12 -20.07 2.22
N ARG A 107 22.94 -19.07 2.54
CA ARG A 107 24.30 -18.90 2.00
C ARG A 107 25.40 -19.12 3.02
N ASP A 108 25.08 -18.94 4.29
CA ASP A 108 25.97 -19.20 5.40
C ASP A 108 25.26 -20.05 6.49
N VAL A 109 25.46 -21.35 6.40
CA VAL A 109 24.90 -22.31 7.37
C VAL A 109 25.55 -22.22 8.75
N THR A 110 26.76 -21.64 8.85
CA THR A 110 27.47 -21.52 10.13
C THR A 110 26.82 -20.52 11.07
N ALA A 111 26.10 -19.53 10.53
CA ALA A 111 25.38 -18.50 11.29
C ALA A 111 23.89 -18.84 11.49
N LEU A 112 23.43 -20.06 11.13
CA LEU A 112 22.01 -20.42 11.13
C LEU A 112 21.35 -20.21 12.50
N GLN A 113 22.01 -20.61 13.59
CA GLN A 113 21.45 -20.46 14.94
C GLN A 113 21.18 -18.98 15.30
N VAL A 114 22.14 -18.10 15.05
CA VAL A 114 21.97 -16.66 15.35
C VAL A 114 20.89 -16.04 14.45
N VAL A 115 20.89 -16.44 13.17
CA VAL A 115 19.89 -15.96 12.21
C VAL A 115 18.49 -16.41 12.62
N GLU A 116 18.30 -17.64 13.06
CA GLU A 116 16.99 -18.13 13.54
C GLU A 116 16.52 -17.40 14.78
N GLN A 117 17.41 -17.17 15.75
CA GLN A 117 17.09 -16.36 16.92
C GLN A 117 16.69 -14.92 16.53
N ALA A 118 17.41 -14.31 15.62
CA ALA A 118 17.11 -12.97 15.10
C ALA A 118 15.78 -12.91 14.34
N LEU A 119 15.43 -13.95 13.59
CA LEU A 119 14.12 -14.09 12.93
C LEU A 119 12.97 -14.25 13.94
N GLY A 120 13.25 -14.71 15.16
CA GLY A 120 12.29 -14.80 16.25
C GLY A 120 11.82 -13.46 16.81
N VAL A 121 12.54 -12.33 16.56
CA VAL A 121 12.12 -10.99 17.02
C VAL A 121 10.73 -10.66 16.47
N PRO A 122 9.69 -10.43 17.31
CA PRO A 122 8.31 -10.29 16.84
C PRO A 122 8.03 -8.91 16.24
N MET A 123 7.08 -8.86 15.33
CA MET A 123 6.46 -7.61 14.93
C MET A 123 5.49 -7.14 16.00
N LYS A 124 5.50 -5.85 16.34
CA LYS A 124 4.51 -5.26 17.25
C LYS A 124 3.13 -5.25 16.60
N ARG A 125 2.11 -5.60 17.37
CA ARG A 125 0.72 -5.35 16.98
C ARG A 125 0.45 -3.85 17.02
N PHE A 126 -0.38 -3.37 16.12
CA PHE A 126 -0.84 -1.99 16.11
C PHE A 126 -2.29 -1.94 15.61
N GLU A 127 -3.02 -1.03 16.17
CA GLU A 127 -4.38 -0.76 15.72
C GLU A 127 -4.35 -0.17 14.31
N ARG A 128 -5.22 -0.69 13.46
CA ARG A 128 -5.46 -0.11 12.15
C ARG A 128 -6.63 0.85 12.30
N PRO A 129 -6.42 2.16 12.26
CA PRO A 129 -7.55 3.08 12.30
C PRO A 129 -8.47 2.76 11.12
N MET A 130 -9.78 2.90 11.35
CA MET A 130 -10.75 2.82 10.26
C MET A 130 -10.36 3.86 9.21
N PHE A 131 -10.36 3.43 7.95
CA PHE A 131 -10.01 4.35 6.87
C PHE A 131 -11.14 5.36 6.66
N GLU A 132 -10.75 6.60 6.42
CA GLU A 132 -11.68 7.64 6.02
C GLU A 132 -12.11 7.47 4.57
N PHE A 133 -13.37 7.74 4.30
CA PHE A 133 -13.91 7.86 2.95
C PHE A 133 -14.82 9.07 2.85
N LEU A 134 -15.06 9.55 1.63
CA LEU A 134 -15.97 10.66 1.33
C LEU A 134 -17.35 10.11 1.05
N THR A 135 -18.39 10.85 1.42
CA THR A 135 -19.75 10.57 0.94
C THR A 135 -19.86 10.84 -0.57
N ARG A 136 -20.96 10.43 -1.19
CA ARG A 136 -21.20 10.70 -2.62
C ARG A 136 -21.29 12.20 -2.90
N GLU A 137 -21.95 12.93 -2.03
CA GLU A 137 -22.10 14.39 -2.12
C GLU A 137 -20.75 15.09 -1.99
N GLU A 138 -19.94 14.72 -1.01
CA GLU A 138 -18.58 15.24 -0.82
C GLU A 138 -17.69 14.93 -2.03
N MET A 139 -17.76 13.69 -2.57
CA MET A 139 -17.00 13.31 -3.74
C MET A 139 -17.39 14.12 -4.97
N LEU A 140 -18.69 14.35 -5.20
CA LEU A 140 -19.18 15.18 -6.32
C LEU A 140 -18.76 16.63 -6.15
N ALA A 141 -18.79 17.18 -4.93
CA ALA A 141 -18.32 18.52 -4.63
C ALA A 141 -16.82 18.66 -4.95
N VAL A 142 -15.99 17.69 -4.56
CA VAL A 142 -14.54 17.69 -4.85
C VAL A 142 -14.27 17.60 -6.36
N ILE A 143 -14.99 16.75 -7.11
CA ILE A 143 -14.85 16.62 -8.56
C ILE A 143 -15.32 17.88 -9.29
N GLY A 144 -16.36 18.55 -8.77
CA GLY A 144 -16.92 19.77 -9.33
C GLY A 144 -16.14 21.04 -8.98
N ALA A 145 -15.29 21.01 -7.97
CA ALA A 145 -14.57 22.18 -7.47
C ALA A 145 -13.58 22.84 -8.46
N PRO A 146 -12.85 22.12 -9.35
CA PRO A 146 -11.97 22.75 -10.32
C PRO A 146 -12.73 23.73 -11.24
N GLY A 147 -12.04 24.79 -11.68
CA GLY A 147 -12.62 25.82 -12.58
C GLY A 147 -12.65 25.40 -14.06
N ALA A 148 -12.60 26.40 -14.93
CA ALA A 148 -12.71 26.20 -16.38
C ALA A 148 -11.37 26.33 -17.14
N ASP A 149 -10.30 26.81 -16.49
CA ASP A 149 -8.98 26.91 -17.11
C ASP A 149 -8.38 25.52 -17.42
N TRP A 150 -7.33 25.50 -18.23
CA TRP A 150 -6.70 24.25 -18.70
C TRP A 150 -6.31 23.31 -17.54
N VAL A 151 -5.67 23.86 -16.48
CA VAL A 151 -5.25 23.08 -15.31
C VAL A 151 -6.46 22.50 -14.60
N SER A 152 -7.49 23.31 -14.43
CA SER A 152 -8.75 22.91 -13.78
C SER A 152 -9.51 21.83 -14.56
N GLN A 153 -9.54 21.90 -15.88
CA GLN A 153 -10.15 20.88 -16.73
C GLN A 153 -9.40 19.54 -16.60
N ARG A 154 -8.06 19.57 -16.60
CA ARG A 154 -7.23 18.38 -16.34
C ARG A 154 -7.50 17.80 -14.94
N ASP A 155 -7.56 18.65 -13.93
CA ASP A 155 -7.78 18.21 -12.55
C ASP A 155 -9.17 17.62 -12.37
N LYS A 156 -10.19 18.16 -13.02
CA LYS A 156 -11.53 17.57 -13.06
C LYS A 156 -11.51 16.19 -13.66
N LEU A 157 -10.78 16.00 -14.78
CA LEU A 157 -10.60 14.69 -15.39
C LEU A 157 -9.86 13.74 -14.45
N LEU A 158 -8.76 14.18 -13.81
CA LEU A 158 -8.00 13.39 -12.85
C LEU A 158 -8.89 12.88 -11.71
N LEU A 159 -9.67 13.75 -11.09
CA LEU A 159 -10.54 13.42 -9.96
C LEU A 159 -11.68 12.49 -10.39
N ALA A 160 -12.30 12.75 -11.55
CA ALA A 160 -13.32 11.88 -12.12
C ALA A 160 -12.77 10.48 -12.43
N LEU A 161 -11.57 10.38 -13.01
CA LEU A 161 -10.93 9.13 -13.32
C LEU A 161 -10.56 8.34 -12.06
N LEU A 162 -9.96 9.01 -11.06
CA LEU A 162 -9.63 8.38 -9.77
C LEU A 162 -10.86 7.81 -9.08
N TYR A 163 -11.96 8.55 -9.07
CA TYR A 163 -13.20 8.09 -8.44
C TYR A 163 -13.88 6.99 -9.24
N ASN A 164 -14.00 7.11 -10.57
CA ASN A 164 -14.63 6.07 -11.39
C ASN A 164 -13.89 4.75 -11.27
N THR A 165 -12.55 4.78 -11.31
CA THR A 165 -11.75 3.56 -11.42
C THR A 165 -11.22 3.03 -10.11
N GLY A 166 -11.16 3.86 -9.07
CA GLY A 166 -10.43 3.57 -7.84
C GLY A 166 -8.94 3.31 -8.09
N ALA A 167 -8.37 3.83 -9.18
CA ALA A 167 -6.98 3.60 -9.55
C ALA A 167 -6.00 4.10 -8.49
N ARG A 168 -4.84 3.44 -8.37
CA ARG A 168 -3.73 4.02 -7.62
C ARG A 168 -3.21 5.25 -8.37
N VAL A 169 -2.67 6.23 -7.64
CA VAL A 169 -2.14 7.46 -8.27
C VAL A 169 -1.20 7.14 -9.42
N SER A 170 -0.26 6.21 -9.21
CA SER A 170 0.71 5.82 -10.25
C SER A 170 0.06 5.16 -11.48
N GLU A 171 -1.05 4.47 -11.31
CA GLU A 171 -1.83 3.91 -12.42
C GLU A 171 -2.53 5.04 -13.18
N ALA A 172 -3.22 5.94 -12.48
CA ALA A 172 -3.96 7.04 -13.09
C ALA A 172 -3.06 8.03 -13.88
N ILE A 173 -1.92 8.43 -13.32
CA ILE A 173 -0.98 9.34 -14.01
C ILE A 173 -0.21 8.64 -15.15
N GLY A 174 -0.15 7.32 -15.14
CA GLY A 174 0.47 6.53 -16.19
C GLY A 174 -0.45 6.25 -17.40
N VAL A 175 -1.73 6.60 -17.32
CA VAL A 175 -2.69 6.38 -18.42
C VAL A 175 -2.30 7.24 -19.63
N LYS A 176 -2.23 6.61 -20.79
CA LYS A 176 -2.07 7.28 -22.09
C LYS A 176 -3.42 7.47 -22.76
N VAL A 177 -3.50 8.36 -23.71
CA VAL A 177 -4.73 8.57 -24.48
C VAL A 177 -5.18 7.26 -25.15
N GLY A 178 -4.25 6.45 -25.69
CA GLY A 178 -4.52 5.16 -26.31
C GLY A 178 -5.03 4.07 -25.36
N ASP A 179 -4.86 4.26 -24.04
CA ASP A 179 -5.40 3.32 -23.04
C ASP A 179 -6.90 3.53 -22.79
N VAL A 180 -7.51 4.55 -23.40
CA VAL A 180 -8.91 4.90 -23.20
C VAL A 180 -9.73 4.51 -24.42
N VAL A 181 -10.70 3.63 -24.22
CA VAL A 181 -11.70 3.24 -25.21
C VAL A 181 -13.01 3.98 -24.91
N LEU A 182 -13.53 4.74 -25.88
CA LEU A 182 -14.73 5.57 -25.69
C LEU A 182 -15.99 5.02 -26.35
N ALA A 183 -15.86 3.99 -27.19
CA ALA A 183 -16.97 3.30 -27.86
C ALA A 183 -16.49 1.93 -28.40
N PRO A 184 -17.37 0.91 -28.51
CA PRO A 184 -18.77 0.89 -28.08
C PRO A 184 -18.92 0.71 -26.55
N ALA A 185 -18.01 -0.04 -25.88
CA ALA A 185 -17.98 -0.25 -24.43
C ALA A 185 -16.87 0.60 -23.82
N ALA A 186 -17.22 1.76 -23.28
CA ALA A 186 -16.24 2.68 -22.75
C ALA A 186 -15.49 2.10 -21.55
N CYS A 187 -14.16 2.04 -21.63
CA CYS A 187 -13.30 1.56 -20.56
C CYS A 187 -11.92 2.24 -20.59
N VAL A 188 -11.17 2.06 -19.52
CA VAL A 188 -9.76 2.46 -19.44
C VAL A 188 -8.91 1.26 -19.04
N HIS A 189 -7.78 1.09 -19.73
CA HIS A 189 -6.78 0.08 -19.41
C HIS A 189 -5.78 0.65 -18.41
N LEU A 190 -5.71 0.05 -17.22
CA LEU A 190 -4.82 0.48 -16.15
C LEU A 190 -3.66 -0.50 -16.02
N HIS A 191 -2.44 0.05 -15.97
CA HIS A 191 -1.20 -0.70 -15.84
C HIS A 191 -0.72 -0.65 -14.39
N GLY A 192 -0.86 -1.77 -13.66
CA GLY A 192 -0.51 -1.90 -12.26
C GLY A 192 0.91 -2.41 -12.01
N LYS A 193 1.24 -2.60 -10.75
CA LYS A 193 2.52 -3.19 -10.31
C LYS A 193 2.65 -4.62 -10.85
N GLY A 194 3.88 -5.01 -11.26
CA GLY A 194 4.16 -6.38 -11.71
C GLY A 194 3.59 -6.72 -13.09
N ARG A 195 3.44 -5.72 -13.99
CA ARG A 195 2.89 -5.87 -15.34
C ARG A 195 1.44 -6.33 -15.39
N LYS A 196 0.73 -6.28 -14.26
CA LYS A 196 -0.69 -6.61 -14.20
C LYS A 196 -1.49 -5.49 -14.86
N GLN A 197 -2.39 -5.88 -15.75
CA GLN A 197 -3.29 -4.96 -16.43
C GLN A 197 -4.74 -5.29 -16.04
N ARG A 198 -5.58 -4.26 -16.00
CA ARG A 198 -7.01 -4.43 -15.86
C ARG A 198 -7.76 -3.36 -16.64
N SER A 199 -8.91 -3.73 -17.17
CA SER A 199 -9.83 -2.81 -17.84
C SER A 199 -10.95 -2.45 -16.88
N VAL A 200 -11.18 -1.16 -16.71
CA VAL A 200 -12.25 -0.65 -15.83
C VAL A 200 -13.27 0.10 -16.68
N PRO A 201 -14.57 -0.28 -16.60
CA PRO A 201 -15.63 0.44 -17.30
C PRO A 201 -15.73 1.90 -16.87
N LEU A 202 -16.06 2.77 -17.81
CA LEU A 202 -16.19 4.20 -17.55
C LEU A 202 -17.67 4.61 -17.50
N TRP A 203 -18.04 5.39 -16.49
CA TRP A 203 -19.34 6.03 -16.41
C TRP A 203 -19.53 7.01 -17.56
N ARG A 204 -20.77 7.19 -18.01
CA ARG A 204 -21.13 8.17 -19.05
C ARG A 204 -20.66 9.58 -18.72
N SER A 205 -20.70 9.97 -17.43
CA SER A 205 -20.19 11.26 -16.95
C SER A 205 -18.67 11.39 -17.15
N THR A 206 -17.90 10.36 -16.80
CA THR A 206 -16.45 10.33 -16.99
C THR A 206 -16.08 10.38 -18.47
N VAL A 207 -16.80 9.64 -19.32
CA VAL A 207 -16.63 9.68 -20.79
C VAL A 207 -16.85 11.10 -21.34
N LYS A 208 -17.89 11.80 -20.85
CA LYS A 208 -18.13 13.21 -21.24
C LYS A 208 -16.94 14.11 -20.89
N VAL A 209 -16.39 13.95 -19.69
CA VAL A 209 -15.22 14.73 -19.24
C VAL A 209 -13.99 14.42 -20.09
N ILE A 210 -13.74 13.13 -20.40
CA ILE A 210 -12.62 12.73 -21.27
C ILE A 210 -12.79 13.30 -22.67
N ARG A 211 -13.97 13.20 -23.29
CA ARG A 211 -14.23 13.75 -24.62
C ARG A 211 -14.02 15.28 -24.66
N ALA A 212 -14.52 15.98 -23.66
CA ALA A 212 -14.31 17.42 -23.54
C ALA A 212 -12.81 17.77 -23.43
N TRP A 213 -12.08 17.02 -22.62
CA TRP A 213 -10.62 17.18 -22.46
C TRP A 213 -9.85 16.93 -23.76
N LEU A 214 -10.15 15.86 -24.48
CA LEU A 214 -9.51 15.55 -25.76
C LEU A 214 -9.85 16.59 -26.83
N LYS A 215 -11.08 17.08 -26.86
CA LYS A 215 -11.47 18.20 -27.76
C LYS A 215 -10.71 19.50 -27.42
N PHE A 216 -10.46 19.74 -26.15
CA PHE A 216 -9.71 20.91 -25.68
C PHE A 216 -8.20 20.81 -25.94
N ASN A 217 -7.69 19.60 -26.17
CA ASN A 217 -6.27 19.29 -26.43
C ASN A 217 -6.14 18.41 -27.69
N PRO A 218 -6.36 18.96 -28.90
CA PRO A 218 -6.37 18.19 -30.14
C PRO A 218 -5.01 17.60 -30.51
N ASP A 219 -3.91 18.13 -29.96
CA ASP A 219 -2.54 17.71 -30.24
C ASP A 219 -2.13 16.45 -29.44
N LEU A 220 -2.98 15.95 -28.55
CA LEU A 220 -2.70 14.73 -27.80
C LEU A 220 -2.80 13.50 -28.72
N THR A 221 -1.70 12.80 -28.87
CA THR A 221 -1.61 11.54 -29.63
C THR A 221 -1.93 10.33 -28.75
N PRO A 222 -2.19 9.15 -29.30
CA PRO A 222 -2.42 7.94 -28.50
C PRO A 222 -1.30 7.60 -27.51
N THR A 223 -0.05 8.01 -27.79
CA THR A 223 1.11 7.79 -26.93
C THR A 223 1.29 8.87 -25.87
N SER A 224 0.59 9.99 -25.97
CA SER A 224 0.63 11.10 -25.02
C SER A 224 0.03 10.68 -23.67
N ALA A 225 0.54 11.26 -22.57
CA ALA A 225 -0.10 11.12 -21.26
C ALA A 225 -1.52 11.72 -21.32
N LEU A 226 -2.51 11.00 -20.80
CA LEU A 226 -3.90 11.50 -20.70
C LEU A 226 -3.98 12.72 -19.78
N LEU A 227 -3.14 12.75 -18.74
CA LEU A 227 -3.08 13.78 -17.72
C LEU A 227 -1.69 14.44 -17.73
N PRO A 228 -1.37 15.26 -18.76
CA PRO A 228 -0.06 15.87 -18.85
C PRO A 228 0.10 17.05 -17.85
N ASN A 229 1.33 17.33 -17.49
CA ASN A 229 1.71 18.62 -16.92
C ASN A 229 1.81 19.68 -18.03
N ARG A 230 2.15 20.94 -17.67
CA ARG A 230 2.32 22.01 -18.67
C ARG A 230 3.43 21.75 -19.70
N GLY A 231 4.37 20.88 -19.40
CA GLY A 231 5.45 20.47 -20.30
C GLY A 231 5.13 19.21 -21.13
N GLY A 232 3.87 18.75 -21.15
CA GLY A 232 3.46 17.56 -21.90
C GLY A 232 3.80 16.22 -21.23
N GLN A 233 4.55 16.22 -20.13
CA GLN A 233 4.91 15.01 -19.39
C GLN A 233 3.81 14.59 -18.42
N ALA A 234 3.77 13.31 -18.04
CA ALA A 234 2.84 12.82 -17.02
C ALA A 234 3.00 13.60 -15.69
N MET A 235 1.88 13.77 -14.96
CA MET A 235 1.91 14.35 -13.63
C MET A 235 2.74 13.51 -12.67
N THR A 236 3.26 14.12 -11.59
CA THR A 236 3.88 13.41 -10.48
C THR A 236 2.85 13.08 -9.39
N ARG A 237 3.18 12.13 -8.51
CA ARG A 237 2.34 11.81 -7.34
C ARG A 237 2.15 13.03 -6.43
N SER A 238 3.18 13.83 -6.24
CA SER A 238 3.12 15.06 -5.45
C SER A 238 2.17 16.07 -6.07
N ASN A 239 2.20 16.26 -7.41
CA ASN A 239 1.25 17.12 -8.10
C ASN A 239 -0.20 16.64 -7.87
N VAL A 240 -0.48 15.34 -7.98
CA VAL A 240 -1.84 14.82 -7.75
C VAL A 240 -2.32 15.15 -6.33
N THR A 241 -1.46 14.90 -5.32
CA THR A 241 -1.80 15.20 -3.91
C THR A 241 -2.08 16.70 -3.72
N GLN A 242 -1.25 17.56 -4.29
CA GLN A 242 -1.44 19.01 -4.22
C GLN A 242 -2.73 19.46 -4.92
N ARG A 243 -3.01 18.93 -6.12
CA ARG A 243 -4.23 19.28 -6.87
C ARG A 243 -5.49 18.81 -6.15
N LEU A 244 -5.46 17.63 -5.56
CA LEU A 244 -6.56 17.12 -4.72
C LEU A 244 -6.78 18.03 -3.50
N ALA A 245 -5.71 18.41 -2.78
CA ALA A 245 -5.83 19.29 -1.62
C ALA A 245 -6.46 20.66 -1.98
N LEU A 246 -6.09 21.22 -3.14
CA LEU A 246 -6.71 22.47 -3.64
C LEU A 246 -8.19 22.27 -3.98
N ALA A 247 -8.56 21.14 -4.60
CA ALA A 247 -9.96 20.83 -4.91
C ALA A 247 -10.79 20.66 -3.62
N VAL A 248 -10.27 19.95 -2.63
CA VAL A 248 -10.92 19.75 -1.31
C VAL A 248 -11.11 21.11 -0.61
N LYS A 249 -10.06 21.93 -0.56
CA LYS A 249 -10.17 23.28 0.04
C LYS A 249 -11.24 24.13 -0.64
N LYS A 250 -11.36 24.07 -1.96
CA LYS A 250 -12.38 24.81 -2.71
C LYS A 250 -13.77 24.21 -2.50
N ALA A 251 -13.91 22.89 -2.51
CA ALA A 251 -15.17 22.20 -2.22
C ALA A 251 -15.69 22.49 -0.80
N ALA A 252 -14.80 22.63 0.16
CA ALA A 252 -15.16 22.94 1.56
C ALA A 252 -15.91 24.29 1.71
N LEU A 253 -15.81 25.20 0.74
CA LEU A 253 -16.56 26.46 0.75
C LEU A 253 -18.07 26.23 0.59
N THR A 254 -18.46 25.16 -0.10
CA THR A 254 -19.88 24.81 -0.33
C THR A 254 -20.30 23.54 0.42
N THR A 255 -19.36 22.77 0.92
CA THR A 255 -19.57 21.50 1.62
C THR A 255 -18.80 21.54 2.94
N PRO A 256 -19.38 22.10 4.01
CA PRO A 256 -18.67 22.33 5.29
C PRO A 256 -18.10 21.08 5.94
N SER A 257 -18.66 19.88 5.68
CA SER A 257 -18.15 18.58 6.18
C SER A 257 -16.73 18.25 5.68
N LEU A 258 -16.24 18.94 4.64
CA LEU A 258 -14.87 18.81 4.13
C LEU A 258 -13.89 19.74 4.84
N ALA A 259 -14.37 20.69 5.65
CA ALA A 259 -13.50 21.68 6.29
C ALA A 259 -12.54 21.01 7.28
N GLY A 260 -11.26 21.37 7.20
CA GLY A 260 -10.21 20.83 8.07
C GLY A 260 -9.79 19.37 7.78
N ARG A 261 -10.44 18.67 6.85
CA ARG A 261 -10.10 17.28 6.51
C ARG A 261 -8.91 17.21 5.55
N THR A 262 -7.96 16.32 5.84
CA THR A 262 -6.83 16.01 4.97
C THR A 262 -7.15 14.78 4.11
N ILE A 263 -7.61 15.02 2.90
CA ILE A 263 -8.00 13.96 1.96
C ILE A 263 -6.82 13.56 1.09
N SER A 264 -6.45 12.28 1.17
CA SER A 264 -5.40 11.69 0.33
C SER A 264 -6.01 11.02 -0.92
N PRO A 265 -5.22 10.79 -1.98
CA PRO A 265 -5.68 9.99 -3.12
C PRO A 265 -6.11 8.56 -2.74
N HIS A 266 -5.57 8.00 -1.65
CA HIS A 266 -6.03 6.72 -1.13
C HIS A 266 -7.45 6.80 -0.56
N CYS A 267 -7.82 7.93 0.04
CA CYS A 267 -9.18 8.16 0.52
C CYS A 267 -10.18 8.12 -0.65
N LEU A 268 -9.86 8.69 -1.82
CA LEU A 268 -10.72 8.59 -3.02
C LEU A 268 -10.94 7.13 -3.44
N ARG A 269 -9.87 6.33 -3.44
CA ARG A 269 -9.95 4.91 -3.76
C ARG A 269 -10.80 4.14 -2.73
N HIS A 270 -10.67 4.45 -1.45
CA HIS A 270 -11.53 3.89 -0.40
C HIS A 270 -12.99 4.28 -0.61
N SER A 271 -13.25 5.54 -0.97
CA SER A 271 -14.60 6.02 -1.28
C SER A 271 -15.20 5.27 -2.48
N THR A 272 -14.43 5.02 -3.54
CA THR A 272 -14.88 4.20 -4.68
C THR A 272 -15.27 2.79 -4.22
N ALA A 273 -14.42 2.15 -3.42
CA ALA A 273 -14.68 0.81 -2.90
C ALA A 273 -15.95 0.76 -2.05
N MET A 274 -16.09 1.71 -1.12
CA MET A 274 -17.27 1.81 -0.25
C MET A 274 -18.56 2.07 -1.03
N HIS A 275 -18.52 2.96 -2.01
CA HIS A 275 -19.70 3.26 -2.83
C HIS A 275 -20.11 2.10 -3.73
N LEU A 276 -19.15 1.31 -4.24
CA LEU A 276 -19.45 0.07 -4.96
C LEU A 276 -20.10 -0.95 -4.02
N LEU A 277 -19.53 -1.13 -2.83
CA LEU A 277 -20.03 -2.06 -1.81
C LEU A 277 -21.44 -1.67 -1.38
N GLN A 278 -21.69 -0.41 -1.04
CA GLN A 278 -22.99 0.14 -0.67
C GLN A 278 -24.04 0.06 -1.80
N SER A 279 -23.58 0.02 -3.05
CA SER A 279 -24.42 -0.22 -4.22
C SER A 279 -24.73 -1.71 -4.44
N GLY A 280 -24.25 -2.61 -3.57
CA GLY A 280 -24.51 -4.05 -3.65
C GLY A 280 -23.57 -4.81 -4.58
N VAL A 281 -22.47 -4.21 -5.03
CA VAL A 281 -21.47 -4.90 -5.87
C VAL A 281 -20.74 -5.94 -5.01
N ASP A 282 -20.60 -7.16 -5.55
CA ASP A 282 -19.90 -8.24 -4.87
C ASP A 282 -18.43 -7.89 -4.58
N ILE A 283 -17.94 -8.32 -3.41
CA ILE A 283 -16.59 -8.00 -2.92
C ILE A 283 -15.48 -8.51 -3.86
N SER A 284 -15.72 -9.63 -4.53
CA SER A 284 -14.78 -10.21 -5.49
C SER A 284 -14.67 -9.33 -6.74
N VAL A 285 -15.81 -8.77 -7.20
CA VAL A 285 -15.85 -7.82 -8.32
C VAL A 285 -15.14 -6.52 -7.91
N ILE A 286 -15.34 -6.03 -6.68
CA ILE A 286 -14.62 -4.85 -6.15
C ILE A 286 -13.12 -5.12 -6.11
N ALA A 287 -12.69 -6.31 -5.68
CA ALA A 287 -11.28 -6.69 -5.68
C ALA A 287 -10.66 -6.65 -7.08
N LEU A 288 -11.35 -7.19 -8.08
CA LEU A 288 -10.95 -7.15 -9.49
C LEU A 288 -10.94 -5.71 -10.03
N TRP A 289 -11.97 -4.93 -9.75
CA TRP A 289 -12.08 -3.51 -10.13
C TRP A 289 -10.90 -2.70 -9.64
N LEU A 290 -10.55 -2.86 -8.37
CA LEU A 290 -9.46 -2.15 -7.75
C LEU A 290 -8.08 -2.74 -8.07
N GLY A 291 -7.99 -3.98 -8.55
CA GLY A 291 -6.74 -4.70 -8.75
C GLY A 291 -6.04 -5.00 -7.42
N HIS A 292 -6.77 -5.58 -6.46
CA HIS A 292 -6.20 -6.11 -5.23
C HIS A 292 -5.56 -7.48 -5.49
N GLU A 293 -4.36 -7.68 -4.98
CA GLU A 293 -3.65 -8.97 -5.10
C GLU A 293 -4.20 -10.02 -4.13
N SER A 294 -4.75 -9.57 -3.01
CA SER A 294 -5.33 -10.43 -1.98
C SER A 294 -6.75 -9.97 -1.65
N PRO A 295 -7.72 -10.89 -1.58
CA PRO A 295 -9.08 -10.60 -1.10
C PRO A 295 -9.08 -9.96 0.29
N ALA A 296 -8.14 -10.33 1.16
CA ALA A 296 -7.99 -9.75 2.49
C ALA A 296 -7.86 -8.21 2.48
N THR A 297 -7.30 -7.65 1.41
CA THR A 297 -7.23 -6.17 1.24
C THR A 297 -8.61 -5.56 1.00
N THR A 298 -9.56 -6.33 0.48
CA THR A 298 -10.91 -5.86 0.19
C THR A 298 -11.85 -6.10 1.38
N HIS A 299 -11.60 -7.11 2.20
CA HIS A 299 -12.40 -7.41 3.40
C HIS A 299 -12.49 -6.26 4.40
N GLN A 300 -11.48 -5.40 4.48
CA GLN A 300 -11.49 -4.20 5.32
C GLN A 300 -12.71 -3.28 5.05
N TYR A 301 -13.25 -3.29 3.84
CA TYR A 301 -14.43 -2.48 3.49
C TYR A 301 -15.72 -3.04 4.09
N ILE A 302 -15.85 -4.37 4.19
CA ILE A 302 -16.99 -5.02 4.88
C ILE A 302 -16.93 -4.71 6.37
N GLU A 303 -15.75 -4.73 6.97
CA GLU A 303 -15.58 -4.39 8.39
C GLU A 303 -16.02 -2.97 8.70
N ALA A 304 -15.82 -2.05 7.78
CA ALA A 304 -16.14 -0.63 7.94
C ALA A 304 -17.60 -0.26 7.63
N ASP A 305 -18.37 -1.12 6.93
CA ASP A 305 -19.74 -0.80 6.52
C ASP A 305 -20.79 -1.30 7.55
N LEU A 306 -21.15 -0.40 8.46
CA LEU A 306 -22.17 -0.66 9.47
C LEU A 306 -23.58 -0.83 8.85
N ALA A 307 -23.90 -0.04 7.81
CA ALA A 307 -25.20 -0.10 7.14
C ALA A 307 -25.41 -1.46 6.42
N MET A 308 -24.34 -2.07 5.92
CA MET A 308 -24.40 -3.41 5.34
C MET A 308 -24.65 -4.47 6.41
N LYS A 309 -24.06 -4.33 7.60
CA LYS A 309 -24.30 -5.21 8.75
C LYS A 309 -25.73 -5.08 9.25
N GLU A 310 -26.27 -3.87 9.33
CA GLU A 310 -27.67 -3.61 9.68
C GLU A 310 -28.64 -4.22 8.68
N LYS A 311 -28.38 -4.08 7.36
CA LYS A 311 -29.19 -4.74 6.32
C LYS A 311 -29.12 -6.27 6.38
N ALA A 312 -27.96 -6.84 6.72
CA ALA A 312 -27.81 -8.27 6.91
C ALA A 312 -28.61 -8.73 8.16
N LEU A 313 -28.54 -7.96 9.25
CA LEU A 313 -29.30 -8.22 10.47
C LEU A 313 -30.79 -8.15 10.23
N ALA A 314 -31.28 -7.17 9.46
CA ALA A 314 -32.71 -7.02 9.12
C ALA A 314 -33.25 -8.16 8.24
N ARG A 315 -32.40 -8.94 7.59
CA ARG A 315 -32.76 -10.15 6.82
C ARG A 315 -32.82 -11.41 7.69
N LEU A 316 -32.18 -11.38 8.87
CA LEU A 316 -32.25 -12.43 9.85
C LEU A 316 -33.57 -12.20 10.66
N GLN A 317 -34.47 -13.18 10.63
CA GLN A 317 -35.58 -13.18 11.60
C GLN A 317 -34.94 -13.31 12.97
N ASP A 318 -35.33 -12.40 13.89
CA ASP A 318 -34.90 -12.48 15.28
C ASP A 318 -35.38 -13.84 15.81
N PRO A 319 -34.49 -14.78 16.16
CA PRO A 319 -34.92 -16.01 16.75
C PRO A 319 -35.45 -15.65 18.13
N ASN A 320 -36.75 -15.77 18.37
CA ASN A 320 -37.40 -15.73 19.69
C ASN A 320 -36.86 -16.90 20.54
N VAL A 321 -35.57 -16.98 20.72
CA VAL A 321 -34.92 -17.95 21.60
C VAL A 321 -34.67 -17.27 22.92
N VAL A 322 -35.45 -17.66 23.91
CA VAL A 322 -35.11 -17.43 25.31
C VAL A 322 -33.65 -17.94 25.48
N PRO A 323 -32.69 -17.11 25.87
CA PRO A 323 -31.33 -17.57 26.00
C PRO A 323 -31.23 -18.57 27.16
N GLN A 324 -31.22 -19.87 26.87
CA GLN A 324 -30.73 -20.85 27.82
C GLN A 324 -29.25 -20.58 28.05
N ARG A 325 -28.91 -19.93 29.16
CA ARG A 325 -27.55 -19.81 29.61
C ARG A 325 -27.00 -21.22 29.82
N PHE A 326 -26.16 -21.69 28.90
CA PHE A 326 -25.32 -22.85 29.13
C PHE A 326 -24.41 -22.54 30.32
N ARG A 327 -24.67 -23.19 31.46
CA ARG A 327 -23.77 -23.23 32.61
C ARG A 327 -22.82 -24.39 32.39
N ALA A 328 -21.63 -24.12 31.93
CA ALA A 328 -20.56 -25.10 31.95
C ALA A 328 -20.03 -25.21 33.39
N ASP A 329 -20.17 -26.36 33.96
CA ASP A 329 -19.65 -26.72 35.30
C ASP A 329 -18.23 -27.29 35.15
N ASP A 330 -17.31 -26.50 34.52
CA ASP A 330 -15.95 -26.94 34.25
C ASP A 330 -14.95 -25.93 34.85
N ASP A 331 -14.03 -26.44 35.66
CA ASP A 331 -13.01 -25.62 36.34
C ASP A 331 -12.02 -24.97 35.36
N LEU A 332 -11.77 -25.58 34.19
CA LEU A 332 -10.99 -24.99 33.13
C LEU A 332 -11.65 -23.74 32.54
N LEU A 333 -12.97 -23.76 32.37
CA LEU A 333 -13.73 -22.61 31.91
C LEU A 333 -13.83 -21.50 32.96
N LYS A 334 -13.81 -21.84 34.25
CA LYS A 334 -13.70 -20.85 35.33
C LYS A 334 -12.33 -20.16 35.29
N PHE A 335 -11.26 -20.93 35.14
CA PHE A 335 -9.90 -20.40 35.00
C PHE A 335 -9.77 -19.46 33.79
N LEU A 336 -10.25 -19.86 32.62
CA LEU A 336 -10.18 -19.06 31.40
C LEU A 336 -10.99 -17.74 31.46
N LYS A 337 -12.00 -17.67 32.34
CA LYS A 337 -12.78 -16.44 32.57
C LYS A 337 -12.11 -15.47 33.53
N THR A 338 -11.03 -15.89 34.22
CA THR A 338 -10.25 -15.05 35.15
C THR A 338 -8.97 -14.47 34.50
N LEU A 339 -8.67 -14.82 33.25
CA LEU A 339 -7.62 -14.26 32.41
C LEU A 339 -8.12 -13.02 31.65
#